data_dcdf23c8c97cefcb222ceda6414d08b5
#
_entry.id   dcdf23c8c97cefcb222ceda6414d08b5
#
_cell.length_a   1.000
_cell.length_b   1.000
_cell.length_c   1.000
_cell.angle_alpha   90.00
_cell.angle_beta   90.00
_cell.angle_gamma   90.00
#
_symmetry.space_group_name_H-M   'P 1'
#
loop_
_entity.id
_entity.type
_entity.pdbx_description
1 polymer ?
#
loop_
_entity_poly.entity_id
_entity_poly.type
_entity_poly.pdbx_seq_one_letter_code
_entity_poly.pdbx_strand_id
1 'polypeptide(L)'
;MNGTGLRVCLWCSGCDHHCKNCQNPITWDPNDGAKFDIKAKNEIFNELSKDYISGITLTGGDPLNTNNLESVLDLVNEIRLSYPEKTIWLYSGYTWEQIMYPVVTNDFNPERDKFLKMRREIVKQCDVLVDGRYEEDKRDVTYHWAGSTNQRVIDVKKTLEQGSVILWENQ
;
A
#
# COMPACT_ATOMS: atom_id res chain seq x y z
N MET A 1 -3.70 14.08 -0.94
CA MET A 1 -2.26 14.09 -1.24
C MET A 1 -1.72 12.68 -1.01
N ASN A 2 -0.83 12.18 -1.85
CA ASN A 2 -0.46 10.76 -1.89
C ASN A 2 1.01 10.52 -1.53
N GLY A 3 1.55 11.25 -0.57
CA GLY A 3 2.94 11.17 -0.13
C GLY A 3 3.77 12.39 -0.52
N THR A 4 5.04 12.40 -0.15
CA THR A 4 5.97 13.53 -0.35
C THR A 4 6.54 13.57 -1.78
N GLY A 5 6.75 14.77 -2.31
CA GLY A 5 7.31 14.99 -3.65
C GLY A 5 6.32 14.69 -4.79
N LEU A 6 6.82 14.75 -6.02
CA LEU A 6 6.05 14.40 -7.22
C LEU A 6 6.11 12.88 -7.43
N ARG A 7 4.96 12.22 -7.58
CA ARG A 7 4.90 10.75 -7.51
C ARG A 7 4.02 10.16 -8.60
N VAL A 8 4.38 8.97 -9.05
CA VAL A 8 3.47 8.09 -9.78
C VAL A 8 2.43 7.57 -8.80
N CYS A 9 1.14 7.59 -9.14
CA CYS A 9 0.08 7.00 -8.32
C CYS A 9 -0.57 5.84 -9.10
N LEU A 10 -0.41 4.63 -8.59
CA LEU A 10 -1.09 3.44 -9.10
C LEU A 10 -2.35 3.17 -8.26
N TRP A 11 -3.50 3.21 -8.93
CA TRP A 11 -4.81 2.93 -8.33
C TRP A 11 -5.20 1.49 -8.62
N CYS A 12 -5.14 0.63 -7.62
CA CYS A 12 -5.54 -0.78 -7.75
C CYS A 12 -7.06 -0.92 -7.63
N SER A 13 -7.65 -1.86 -8.35
CA SER A 13 -9.02 -2.34 -8.13
C SER A 13 -9.01 -3.54 -7.19
N GLY A 14 -10.10 -3.72 -6.43
CA GLY A 14 -10.25 -4.76 -5.42
C GLY A 14 -10.05 -4.23 -3.99
N CYS A 15 -11.12 -4.27 -3.19
CA CYS A 15 -11.07 -3.91 -1.78
C CYS A 15 -12.22 -4.57 -1.00
N ASP A 16 -11.88 -5.36 0.02
CA ASP A 16 -12.86 -6.07 0.84
C ASP A 16 -13.23 -5.29 2.13
N HIS A 17 -12.64 -4.10 2.33
CA HIS A 17 -12.87 -3.34 3.55
C HIS A 17 -14.23 -2.64 3.60
N HIS A 18 -14.75 -2.20 2.44
CA HIS A 18 -16.05 -1.54 2.29
C HIS A 18 -16.30 -0.45 3.34
N CYS A 19 -15.32 0.43 3.54
CA CYS A 19 -15.42 1.51 4.52
C CYS A 19 -16.62 2.43 4.24
N LYS A 20 -17.37 2.79 5.27
CA LYS A 20 -18.48 3.74 5.16
C LYS A 20 -17.98 5.07 4.59
N ASN A 21 -18.64 5.57 3.54
CA ASN A 21 -18.26 6.80 2.83
C ASN A 21 -16.82 6.79 2.28
N CYS A 22 -16.35 5.63 1.84
CA CYS A 22 -15.08 5.51 1.14
C CYS A 22 -15.00 6.52 -0.01
N GLN A 23 -13.85 7.18 -0.17
CA GLN A 23 -13.66 8.17 -1.23
C GLN A 23 -13.59 7.53 -2.63
N ASN A 24 -13.29 6.21 -2.71
CA ASN A 24 -13.08 5.48 -3.95
C ASN A 24 -13.91 4.19 -4.04
N PRO A 25 -15.24 4.22 -3.85
CA PRO A 25 -16.05 3.00 -3.89
C PRO A 25 -16.02 2.31 -5.26
N ILE A 26 -15.73 3.04 -6.33
CA ILE A 26 -15.57 2.50 -7.69
C ILE A 26 -14.41 1.50 -7.79
N THR A 27 -13.46 1.51 -6.87
CA THR A 27 -12.31 0.58 -6.87
C THR A 27 -12.55 -0.68 -6.04
N TRP A 28 -13.75 -0.94 -5.54
CA TRP A 28 -14.01 -2.12 -4.70
C TRP A 28 -14.04 -3.42 -5.49
N ASP A 29 -14.64 -3.41 -6.70
CA ASP A 29 -14.68 -4.60 -7.56
C ASP A 29 -13.29 -4.84 -8.19
N PRO A 30 -12.67 -6.02 -7.97
CA PRO A 30 -11.36 -6.33 -8.55
C PRO A 30 -11.39 -6.47 -10.08
N ASN A 31 -12.58 -6.60 -10.69
CA ASN A 31 -12.75 -6.69 -12.14
C ASN A 31 -12.91 -5.31 -12.80
N ASP A 32 -13.10 -4.24 -12.02
CA ASP A 32 -13.16 -2.89 -12.55
C ASP A 32 -11.75 -2.34 -12.82
N GLY A 33 -11.64 -1.56 -13.89
CA GLY A 33 -10.39 -0.91 -14.26
C GLY A 33 -9.68 -1.56 -15.44
N ALA A 34 -8.52 -1.01 -15.78
CA ALA A 34 -7.69 -1.52 -16.86
C ALA A 34 -6.84 -2.71 -16.40
N LYS A 35 -6.63 -3.68 -17.29
CA LYS A 35 -5.72 -4.80 -17.00
C LYS A 35 -4.31 -4.28 -16.78
N PHE A 36 -3.69 -4.70 -15.67
CA PHE A 36 -2.29 -4.42 -15.38
C PHE A 36 -1.39 -5.35 -16.22
N ASP A 37 -1.06 -4.90 -17.41
CA ASP A 37 -0.22 -5.62 -18.37
C ASP A 37 1.18 -5.01 -18.49
N ILE A 38 2.00 -5.56 -19.39
CA ILE A 38 3.36 -5.09 -19.63
C ILE A 38 3.40 -3.63 -20.12
N LYS A 39 2.35 -3.16 -20.82
CA LYS A 39 2.28 -1.78 -21.29
C LYS A 39 2.07 -0.84 -20.12
N ALA A 40 1.11 -1.13 -19.23
CA ALA A 40 0.86 -0.36 -18.02
C ALA A 40 2.10 -0.33 -17.11
N LYS A 41 2.79 -1.46 -16.97
CA LYS A 41 4.04 -1.54 -16.22
C LYS A 41 5.14 -0.66 -16.84
N ASN A 42 5.33 -0.72 -18.14
CA ASN A 42 6.32 0.11 -18.83
C ASN A 42 6.02 1.61 -18.68
N GLU A 43 4.75 2.03 -18.68
CA GLU A 43 4.36 3.42 -18.41
C GLU A 43 4.82 3.86 -17.03
N ILE A 44 4.61 3.03 -15.98
CA ILE A 44 5.09 3.31 -14.62
C ILE A 44 6.61 3.47 -14.59
N PHE A 45 7.35 2.55 -15.21
CA PHE A 45 8.81 2.59 -15.21
C PHE A 45 9.36 3.79 -15.99
N ASN A 46 8.73 4.15 -17.12
CA ASN A 46 9.08 5.35 -17.87
C ASN A 46 8.87 6.63 -17.04
N GLU A 47 7.82 6.70 -16.22
CA GLU A 47 7.63 7.84 -15.32
C GLU A 47 8.63 7.83 -14.16
N LEU A 48 8.88 6.67 -13.55
CA LEU A 48 9.84 6.53 -12.45
C LEU A 48 11.28 6.85 -12.86
N SER A 49 11.64 6.66 -14.13
CA SER A 49 12.99 6.99 -14.64
C SER A 49 13.33 8.47 -14.62
N LYS A 50 12.34 9.35 -14.46
CA LYS A 50 12.54 10.79 -14.46
C LYS A 50 13.10 11.26 -13.11
N ASP A 51 14.16 12.06 -13.14
CA ASP A 51 14.88 12.51 -11.93
C ASP A 51 13.99 13.28 -10.95
N TYR A 52 13.00 14.04 -11.46
CA TYR A 52 12.08 14.83 -10.65
C TYR A 52 10.96 14.02 -10.00
N ILE A 53 10.79 12.75 -10.35
CA ILE A 53 9.82 11.85 -9.71
C ILE A 53 10.44 11.27 -8.45
N SER A 54 9.83 11.52 -7.30
CA SER A 54 10.31 11.06 -5.99
C SER A 54 10.03 9.59 -5.71
N GLY A 55 9.07 8.98 -6.41
CA GLY A 55 8.72 7.57 -6.23
C GLY A 55 7.29 7.23 -6.66
N ILE A 56 6.78 6.13 -6.13
CA ILE A 56 5.45 5.62 -6.42
C ILE A 56 4.58 5.55 -5.16
N THR A 57 3.27 5.74 -5.35
CA THR A 57 2.25 5.47 -4.34
C THR A 57 1.28 4.41 -4.86
N LEU A 58 1.11 3.37 -4.09
CA LEU A 58 0.17 2.29 -4.32
C LEU A 58 -1.07 2.54 -3.47
N THR A 59 -2.23 2.67 -4.11
CA THR A 59 -3.49 3.08 -3.49
C THR A 59 -4.69 2.58 -4.30
N GLY A 60 -5.85 3.21 -4.16
CA GLY A 60 -7.08 2.91 -4.93
C GLY A 60 -8.11 2.17 -4.10
N GLY A 61 -8.36 0.90 -4.41
CA GLY A 61 -9.00 -0.08 -3.55
C GLY A 61 -8.06 -0.45 -2.41
N ASP A 62 -7.51 -1.65 -2.45
CA ASP A 62 -6.42 -2.03 -1.54
C ASP A 62 -5.32 -2.78 -2.31
N PRO A 63 -4.10 -2.24 -2.39
CA PRO A 63 -2.97 -2.95 -3.02
C PRO A 63 -2.66 -4.29 -2.36
N LEU A 64 -3.06 -4.50 -1.10
CA LEU A 64 -2.91 -5.76 -0.36
C LEU A 64 -4.14 -6.68 -0.45
N ASN A 65 -5.13 -6.35 -1.30
CA ASN A 65 -6.21 -7.29 -1.64
C ASN A 65 -5.63 -8.54 -2.32
N THR A 66 -6.20 -9.70 -2.05
CA THR A 66 -5.68 -11.00 -2.55
C THR A 66 -5.53 -11.05 -4.07
N ASN A 67 -6.39 -10.36 -4.82
CA ASN A 67 -6.32 -10.28 -6.28
C ASN A 67 -5.11 -9.48 -6.80
N ASN A 68 -4.53 -8.62 -5.97
CA ASN A 68 -3.46 -7.71 -6.36
C ASN A 68 -2.06 -8.21 -5.94
N LEU A 69 -1.98 -9.15 -4.97
CA LEU A 69 -0.73 -9.48 -4.27
C LEU A 69 0.40 -9.90 -5.19
N GLU A 70 0.15 -10.76 -6.18
CA GLU A 70 1.20 -11.23 -7.09
C GLU A 70 1.76 -10.07 -7.93
N SER A 71 0.88 -9.31 -8.57
CA SER A 71 1.28 -8.18 -9.41
C SER A 71 1.96 -7.06 -8.62
N VAL A 72 1.47 -6.77 -7.40
CA VAL A 72 2.06 -5.73 -6.54
C VAL A 72 3.42 -6.17 -6.00
N LEU A 73 3.57 -7.44 -5.59
CA LEU A 73 4.86 -7.97 -5.13
C LEU A 73 5.92 -7.92 -6.24
N ASP A 74 5.58 -8.35 -7.45
CA ASP A 74 6.47 -8.27 -8.61
C ASP A 74 6.87 -6.82 -8.91
N LEU A 75 5.88 -5.92 -8.90
CA LEU A 75 6.12 -4.50 -9.17
C LEU A 75 7.08 -3.87 -8.15
N VAL A 76 6.84 -4.06 -6.84
CA VAL A 76 7.71 -3.44 -5.81
C VAL A 76 9.12 -4.02 -5.84
N ASN A 77 9.27 -5.31 -6.10
CA ASN A 77 10.58 -5.94 -6.25
C ASN A 77 11.37 -5.37 -7.44
N GLU A 78 10.72 -5.22 -8.60
CA GLU A 78 11.37 -4.64 -9.77
C GLU A 78 11.71 -3.16 -9.58
N ILE A 79 10.85 -2.39 -8.90
CA ILE A 79 11.15 -0.99 -8.58
C ILE A 79 12.38 -0.92 -7.67
N ARG A 80 12.48 -1.77 -6.64
CA ARG A 80 13.67 -1.81 -5.76
C ARG A 80 14.96 -2.18 -6.47
N LEU A 81 14.87 -3.06 -7.49
CA LEU A 81 16.02 -3.43 -8.31
C LEU A 81 16.45 -2.32 -9.28
N SER A 82 15.47 -1.64 -9.89
CA SER A 82 15.73 -0.66 -10.95
C SER A 82 15.96 0.75 -10.42
N TYR A 83 15.28 1.12 -9.34
CA TYR A 83 15.25 2.46 -8.76
C TYR A 83 15.31 2.41 -7.22
N PRO A 84 16.41 1.95 -6.62
CA PRO A 84 16.52 1.78 -5.16
C PRO A 84 16.37 3.09 -4.37
N GLU A 85 16.62 4.24 -5.02
CA GLU A 85 16.47 5.59 -4.45
C GLU A 85 15.03 6.10 -4.43
N LYS A 86 14.13 5.54 -5.28
CA LYS A 86 12.73 5.97 -5.36
C LYS A 86 11.94 5.44 -4.17
N THR A 87 11.17 6.31 -3.52
CA THR A 87 10.37 5.90 -2.37
C THR A 87 9.06 5.21 -2.79
N ILE A 88 8.66 4.18 -2.04
CA ILE A 88 7.40 3.46 -2.23
C ILE A 88 6.49 3.74 -1.03
N TRP A 89 5.35 4.35 -1.30
CA TRP A 89 4.26 4.56 -0.35
C TRP A 89 3.13 3.58 -0.64
N LEU A 90 2.55 3.00 0.40
CA LEU A 90 1.43 2.07 0.28
C LEU A 90 0.31 2.44 1.23
N TYR A 91 -0.91 2.51 0.71
CA TYR A 91 -2.14 2.72 1.47
C TYR A 91 -2.90 1.41 1.56
N SER A 92 -3.29 1.01 2.78
CA SER A 92 -4.06 -0.21 3.00
C SER A 92 -5.03 -0.07 4.16
N GLY A 93 -6.17 -0.73 4.06
CA GLY A 93 -7.09 -0.88 5.18
C GLY A 93 -6.66 -1.91 6.22
N TYR A 94 -5.62 -2.70 5.96
CA TYR A 94 -5.00 -3.57 6.97
C TYR A 94 -4.11 -2.76 7.89
N THR A 95 -4.08 -3.10 9.20
CA THR A 95 -3.12 -2.52 10.13
C THR A 95 -1.78 -3.22 10.07
N TRP A 96 -0.72 -2.55 10.53
CA TRP A 96 0.62 -3.12 10.68
C TRP A 96 0.59 -4.48 11.39
N GLU A 97 -0.16 -4.56 12.48
CA GLU A 97 -0.26 -5.78 13.29
C GLU A 97 -0.94 -6.92 12.52
N GLN A 98 -1.99 -6.62 11.75
CA GLN A 98 -2.65 -7.61 10.90
C GLN A 98 -1.75 -8.14 9.78
N ILE A 99 -0.83 -7.30 9.28
CA ILE A 99 0.12 -7.68 8.23
C ILE A 99 1.30 -8.45 8.83
N MET A 100 1.93 -7.91 9.86
CA MET A 100 3.21 -8.43 10.37
C MET A 100 3.02 -9.55 11.38
N TYR A 101 1.97 -9.50 12.20
CA TYR A 101 1.69 -10.42 13.30
C TYR A 101 0.25 -10.98 13.24
N PRO A 102 -0.18 -11.56 12.10
CA PRO A 102 -1.54 -12.06 11.97
C PRO A 102 -1.81 -13.14 13.02
N VAL A 103 -3.05 -13.15 13.52
CA VAL A 103 -3.50 -14.22 14.42
C VAL A 103 -3.41 -15.54 13.68
N VAL A 104 -2.56 -16.44 14.18
CA VAL A 104 -2.43 -17.79 13.64
C VAL A 104 -3.59 -18.61 14.20
N THR A 105 -4.48 -19.06 13.32
CA THR A 105 -5.51 -20.05 13.68
C THR A 105 -4.92 -21.45 13.54
N ASN A 106 -5.40 -22.42 14.34
CA ASN A 106 -4.94 -23.81 14.28
C ASN A 106 -5.32 -24.53 12.98
N ASP A 107 -6.07 -23.87 12.09
CA ASP A 107 -6.49 -24.41 10.83
C ASP A 107 -5.38 -24.27 9.79
N PHE A 108 -4.89 -25.38 9.27
CA PHE A 108 -3.93 -25.39 8.17
C PHE A 108 -4.61 -24.87 6.89
N ASN A 109 -4.20 -23.69 6.45
CA ASN A 109 -4.66 -23.06 5.20
C ASN A 109 -3.48 -22.48 4.42
N PRO A 110 -2.88 -23.28 3.51
CA PRO A 110 -1.69 -22.88 2.74
C PRO A 110 -1.90 -21.61 1.89
N GLU A 111 -3.10 -21.43 1.35
CA GLU A 111 -3.42 -20.28 0.53
C GLU A 111 -3.43 -18.99 1.37
N ARG A 112 -4.10 -19.01 2.53
CA ARG A 112 -4.08 -17.91 3.48
C ARG A 112 -2.64 -17.58 3.90
N ASP A 113 -1.84 -18.59 4.21
CA ASP A 113 -0.47 -18.41 4.66
C ASP A 113 0.42 -17.82 3.55
N LYS A 114 0.19 -18.23 2.28
CA LYS A 114 0.80 -17.61 1.10
C LYS A 114 0.46 -16.12 1.04
N PHE A 115 -0.81 -15.73 1.14
CA PHE A 115 -1.24 -14.34 1.08
C PHE A 115 -0.67 -13.49 2.22
N LEU A 116 -0.66 -14.01 3.44
CA LEU A 116 -0.05 -13.33 4.59
C LEU A 116 1.46 -13.10 4.38
N LYS A 117 2.16 -14.07 3.84
CA LYS A 117 3.58 -13.93 3.50
C LYS A 117 3.79 -12.84 2.43
N MET A 118 3.00 -12.87 1.36
CA MET A 118 3.12 -11.87 0.28
C MET A 118 2.85 -10.45 0.79
N ARG A 119 1.83 -10.22 1.62
CA ARG A 119 1.57 -8.91 2.24
C ARG A 119 2.77 -8.40 3.02
N ARG A 120 3.40 -9.26 3.83
CA ARG A 120 4.61 -8.91 4.59
C ARG A 120 5.76 -8.52 3.67
N GLU A 121 6.02 -9.32 2.64
CA GLU A 121 7.11 -9.06 1.70
C GLU A 121 6.87 -7.75 0.93
N ILE A 122 5.65 -7.45 0.51
CA ILE A 122 5.30 -6.17 -0.12
C ILE A 122 5.60 -5.01 0.83
N VAL A 123 5.09 -5.07 2.07
CA VAL A 123 5.25 -3.97 3.04
C VAL A 123 6.71 -3.75 3.40
N LYS A 124 7.51 -4.80 3.54
CA LYS A 124 8.96 -4.68 3.78
C LYS A 124 9.71 -3.94 2.65
N GLN A 125 9.18 -3.95 1.43
CA GLN A 125 9.74 -3.19 0.31
C GLN A 125 9.31 -1.72 0.30
N CYS A 126 8.32 -1.34 1.11
CA CYS A 126 7.83 0.03 1.17
C CYS A 126 8.68 0.90 2.11
N ASP A 127 8.70 2.21 1.86
CA ASP A 127 9.28 3.19 2.78
C ASP A 127 8.24 3.67 3.77
N VAL A 128 6.99 3.86 3.30
CA VAL A 128 5.89 4.34 4.13
C VAL A 128 4.65 3.48 3.91
N LEU A 129 4.01 3.08 5.01
CA LEU A 129 2.70 2.45 5.04
C LEU A 129 1.70 3.40 5.70
N VAL A 130 0.64 3.75 4.99
CA VAL A 130 -0.56 4.35 5.60
C VAL A 130 -1.53 3.23 5.88
N ASP A 131 -1.68 2.89 7.17
CA ASP A 131 -2.38 1.70 7.62
C ASP A 131 -3.73 2.00 8.28
N GLY A 132 -4.62 1.01 8.25
CA GLY A 132 -5.92 1.05 8.91
C GLY A 132 -7.06 1.53 8.01
N ARG A 133 -8.26 1.05 8.31
CA ARG A 133 -9.48 1.39 7.56
C ARG A 133 -9.82 2.87 7.74
N TYR A 134 -10.34 3.48 6.69
CA TYR A 134 -10.97 4.78 6.82
C TYR A 134 -12.21 4.68 7.71
N GLU A 135 -12.31 5.60 8.68
CA GLU A 135 -13.45 5.75 9.59
C GLU A 135 -14.06 7.15 9.42
N GLU A 136 -15.29 7.21 8.89
CA GLU A 136 -15.98 8.47 8.62
C GLU A 136 -16.12 9.37 9.87
N ASP A 137 -16.39 8.78 11.02
CA ASP A 137 -16.57 9.51 12.27
C ASP A 137 -15.26 10.11 12.82
N LYS A 138 -14.13 9.72 12.23
CA LYS A 138 -12.78 10.23 12.52
C LYS A 138 -12.17 10.98 11.35
N ARG A 139 -12.99 11.32 10.34
CA ARG A 139 -12.54 12.06 9.17
C ARG A 139 -11.90 13.39 9.57
N ASP A 140 -10.71 13.64 9.06
CA ASP A 140 -9.99 14.90 9.25
C ASP A 140 -9.25 15.26 7.97
N VAL A 141 -9.70 16.32 7.30
CA VAL A 141 -9.09 16.79 6.03
C VAL A 141 -7.76 17.53 6.25
N THR A 142 -7.44 17.86 7.49
CA THR A 142 -6.16 18.49 7.87
C THR A 142 -5.12 17.47 8.27
N TYR A 143 -5.54 16.22 8.51
CA TYR A 143 -4.62 15.14 8.86
C TYR A 143 -3.77 14.74 7.65
N HIS A 144 -2.45 14.90 7.77
CA HIS A 144 -1.55 14.72 6.65
C HIS A 144 -1.47 13.25 6.23
N TRP A 145 -1.58 13.04 4.94
CA TRP A 145 -1.40 11.76 4.24
C TRP A 145 -2.44 10.67 4.54
N ALA A 146 -3.39 10.90 5.42
CA ALA A 146 -4.45 9.95 5.74
C ALA A 146 -5.84 10.60 5.69
N GLY A 147 -6.90 9.82 5.61
CA GLY A 147 -8.28 10.31 5.49
C GLY A 147 -9.00 10.45 6.84
N SER A 148 -8.52 9.75 7.86
CA SER A 148 -9.11 9.73 9.20
C SER A 148 -8.02 9.54 10.27
N THR A 149 -8.23 10.10 11.45
CA THR A 149 -7.23 10.18 12.53
C THR A 149 -6.87 8.86 13.19
N ASN A 150 -7.60 7.79 12.91
CA ASN A 150 -7.24 6.42 13.33
C ASN A 150 -6.21 5.75 12.42
N GLN A 151 -6.00 6.27 11.21
CA GLN A 151 -4.99 5.77 10.30
C GLN A 151 -3.60 6.26 10.74
N ARG A 152 -2.57 5.44 10.52
CA ARG A 152 -1.20 5.79 10.89
C ARG A 152 -0.34 5.89 9.65
N VAL A 153 0.52 6.88 9.62
CA VAL A 153 1.57 7.01 8.60
C VAL A 153 2.85 6.45 9.20
N ILE A 154 3.24 5.26 8.79
CA ILE A 154 4.30 4.46 9.42
C ILE A 154 5.57 4.54 8.59
N ASP A 155 6.70 4.87 9.23
CA ASP A 155 8.04 4.68 8.68
C ASP A 155 8.40 3.19 8.77
N VAL A 156 8.33 2.51 7.63
CA VAL A 156 8.50 1.05 7.59
C VAL A 156 9.89 0.63 7.99
N LYS A 157 10.91 1.33 7.50
CA LYS A 157 12.31 0.98 7.79
C LYS A 157 12.65 1.12 9.27
N LYS A 158 12.35 2.28 9.85
CA LYS A 158 12.56 2.51 11.28
C LYS A 158 11.76 1.55 12.16
N THR A 159 10.51 1.25 11.75
CA THR A 159 9.65 0.30 12.46
C THR A 159 10.25 -1.11 12.48
N LEU A 160 10.78 -1.58 11.34
CA LEU A 160 11.44 -2.89 11.25
C LEU A 160 12.74 -2.94 12.08
N GLU A 161 13.51 -1.88 12.07
CA GLU A 161 14.77 -1.79 12.84
C GLU A 161 14.53 -1.76 14.35
N GLN A 162 13.49 -1.05 14.80
CA GLN A 162 13.21 -0.87 16.24
C GLN A 162 12.25 -1.93 16.82
N GLY A 163 11.57 -2.70 15.97
CA GLY A 163 10.59 -3.70 16.40
C GLY A 163 9.29 -3.13 17.00
N SER A 164 9.08 -1.82 16.88
CA SER A 164 7.87 -1.12 17.32
C SER A 164 7.46 -0.07 16.28
N VAL A 165 6.16 0.21 16.17
CA VAL A 165 5.66 1.16 15.16
C VAL A 165 6.22 2.56 15.39
N ILE A 166 6.90 3.09 14.39
CA ILE A 166 7.45 4.44 14.33
C ILE A 166 6.68 5.21 13.25
N LEU A 167 6.14 6.36 13.65
CA LEU A 167 5.41 7.22 12.72
C LEU A 167 6.38 8.01 11.85
N TRP A 168 5.94 8.32 10.64
CA TRP A 168 6.66 9.16 9.69
C TRP A 168 6.76 10.60 10.20
N GLU A 169 7.97 11.11 10.38
CA GLU A 169 8.24 12.40 11.08
C GLU A 169 7.97 13.67 10.25
N ASN A 170 7.67 13.55 8.96
CA ASN A 170 7.34 14.68 8.09
C ASN A 170 5.82 14.93 7.99
N GLN A 171 5.14 14.84 9.11
CA GLN A 171 3.73 15.20 9.22
C GLN A 171 3.56 16.70 9.39
#